data_d9901fbe1a505c3878c3cb7b3e562331
#
_entry.id   d9901fbe1a505c3878c3cb7b3e562331
#
_cell.length_a   1.000
_cell.length_b   1.000
_cell.length_c   1.000
_cell.angle_alpha   90.00
_cell.angle_beta   90.00
_cell.angle_gamma   90.00
#
_symmetry.space_group_name_H-M   'P 1'
#
loop_
_entity.id
_entity.type
_entity.pdbx_description
1 polymer ?
#
loop_
_entity_poly.entity_id
_entity_poly.type
_entity_poly.pdbx_seq_one_letter_code
_entity_poly.pdbx_strand_id
1 'polypeptide(L)'
;ACSVFAFLYSGLYPMGADNKHFAVTYWALETLRERSIARAIRDIQVPSLNDPQQLLTGGQDYNAMCSGCHLQPNKINSDLSLGLYPQPPNLSLEPTKGLYGDANARAARHFWYIKHGIKASGMPAWGLTHTDERIWAMVAFIQKLPMLTPEQYQILTAPEEGAADEPMAGM
;
A
#
# COMPACT_ATOMS: atom_id res chain seq x y z
N ALA A 1 28.84 19.05 -14.16
CA ALA A 1 28.37 17.83 -14.89
C ALA A 1 29.30 16.64 -14.64
N CYS A 2 30.64 16.77 -14.79
CA CYS A 2 31.58 15.66 -14.60
C CYS A 2 31.55 15.02 -13.21
N SER A 3 31.29 15.80 -12.14
CA SER A 3 31.25 15.30 -10.77
C SER A 3 30.09 14.35 -10.50
N VAL A 4 28.92 14.57 -11.11
CA VAL A 4 27.75 13.68 -10.96
C VAL A 4 28.00 12.36 -11.67
N PHE A 5 28.54 12.39 -12.89
CA PHE A 5 28.89 11.15 -13.60
C PHE A 5 29.95 10.35 -12.85
N ALA A 6 31.01 10.99 -12.36
CA ALA A 6 32.03 10.32 -11.57
C ALA A 6 31.43 9.67 -10.30
N PHE A 7 30.51 10.34 -9.62
CA PHE A 7 29.81 9.78 -8.47
C PHE A 7 28.94 8.57 -8.84
N LEU A 8 28.16 8.65 -9.94
CA LEU A 8 27.30 7.54 -10.38
C LEU A 8 28.11 6.29 -10.73
N TYR A 9 29.28 6.46 -11.36
CA TYR A 9 30.14 5.34 -11.75
C TYR A 9 31.08 4.84 -10.63
N SER A 10 31.18 5.60 -9.51
CA SER A 10 32.09 5.26 -8.42
C SER A 10 31.69 4.04 -7.60
N GLY A 11 30.38 3.68 -7.61
CA GLY A 11 29.85 2.61 -6.73
C GLY A 11 29.81 2.99 -5.25
N LEU A 12 30.07 4.25 -4.88
CA LEU A 12 30.13 4.69 -3.48
C LEU A 12 28.75 4.79 -2.80
N TYR A 13 27.67 4.84 -3.59
CA TYR A 13 26.33 4.94 -3.04
C TYR A 13 25.78 3.55 -2.67
N PRO A 14 25.41 3.31 -1.39
CA PRO A 14 24.88 2.03 -0.97
C PRO A 14 23.46 1.83 -1.54
N MET A 15 23.22 0.72 -2.25
CA MET A 15 21.95 0.37 -2.87
C MET A 15 21.24 -0.78 -2.19
N GLY A 16 21.80 -1.36 -1.11
CA GLY A 16 21.14 -2.41 -0.34
C GLY A 16 19.94 -1.86 0.43
N ALA A 17 18.84 -2.63 0.48
CA ALA A 17 17.62 -2.24 1.20
C ALA A 17 17.81 -2.19 2.74
N ASP A 18 18.87 -2.79 3.26
CA ASP A 18 19.29 -2.73 4.65
C ASP A 18 20.00 -1.41 5.03
N ASN A 19 20.29 -0.57 4.03
CA ASN A 19 20.93 0.73 4.21
C ASN A 19 19.96 1.87 3.89
N LYS A 20 19.88 2.85 4.77
CA LYS A 20 19.06 4.05 4.53
C LYS A 20 19.73 4.95 3.49
N HIS A 21 18.91 5.57 2.65
CA HIS A 21 19.36 6.66 1.78
C HIS A 21 20.02 7.79 2.58
N PHE A 22 20.98 8.49 1.98
CA PHE A 22 21.45 9.75 2.53
C PHE A 22 20.28 10.75 2.67
N ALA A 23 20.30 11.60 3.70
CA ALA A 23 19.19 12.48 4.04
C ALA A 23 18.71 13.33 2.85
N VAL A 24 19.64 13.84 2.03
CA VAL A 24 19.29 14.64 0.85
C VAL A 24 18.60 13.79 -0.23
N THR A 25 19.03 12.56 -0.44
CA THR A 25 18.40 11.62 -1.40
C THR A 25 17.00 11.26 -0.95
N TYR A 26 16.85 10.90 0.34
CA TYR A 26 15.54 10.59 0.93
C TYR A 26 14.58 11.78 0.78
N TRP A 27 15.01 12.98 1.19
CA TRP A 27 14.20 14.20 1.08
C TRP A 27 13.77 14.47 -0.37
N ALA A 28 14.68 14.35 -1.33
CA ALA A 28 14.39 14.61 -2.73
C ALA A 28 13.36 13.60 -3.29
N LEU A 29 13.57 12.30 -3.04
CA LEU A 29 12.68 11.23 -3.52
C LEU A 29 11.30 11.32 -2.86
N GLU A 30 11.25 11.57 -1.54
CA GLU A 30 10.01 11.72 -0.81
C GLU A 30 9.23 12.95 -1.27
N THR A 31 9.90 14.09 -1.43
CA THR A 31 9.27 15.33 -1.94
C THR A 31 8.71 15.11 -3.34
N LEU A 32 9.46 14.46 -4.22
CA LEU A 32 9.01 14.15 -5.58
C LEU A 32 7.79 13.25 -5.57
N ARG A 33 7.82 12.17 -4.78
CA ARG A 33 6.70 11.25 -4.60
C ARG A 33 5.45 11.97 -4.11
N GLU A 34 5.56 12.69 -2.99
CA GLU A 34 4.42 13.34 -2.34
C GLU A 34 3.79 14.42 -3.23
N ARG A 35 4.61 15.21 -3.93
CA ARG A 35 4.11 16.22 -4.88
C ARG A 35 3.43 15.59 -6.09
N SER A 36 3.99 14.52 -6.62
CA SER A 36 3.40 13.77 -7.73
C SER A 36 2.03 13.20 -7.37
N ILE A 37 1.94 12.52 -6.22
CA ILE A 37 0.70 11.92 -5.73
C ILE A 37 -0.35 12.98 -5.40
N ALA A 38 0.03 14.04 -4.69
CA ALA A 38 -0.88 15.13 -4.37
C ALA A 38 -1.48 15.79 -5.61
N ARG A 39 -0.76 15.80 -6.73
CA ARG A 39 -1.30 16.26 -8.01
C ARG A 39 -2.25 15.22 -8.63
N ALA A 40 -1.86 13.96 -8.62
CA ALA A 40 -2.57 12.89 -9.30
C ALA A 40 -3.94 12.56 -8.65
N ILE A 41 -4.08 12.77 -7.33
CA ILE A 41 -5.32 12.45 -6.62
C ILE A 41 -6.39 13.55 -6.68
N ARG A 42 -6.11 14.71 -7.26
CA ARG A 42 -7.02 15.88 -7.23
C ARG A 42 -8.38 15.60 -7.88
N ASP A 43 -8.36 14.80 -8.93
CA ASP A 43 -9.54 14.52 -9.73
C ASP A 43 -10.16 13.14 -9.41
N ILE A 44 -9.62 12.43 -8.40
CA ILE A 44 -10.15 11.14 -7.97
C ILE A 44 -11.43 11.36 -7.17
N GLN A 45 -12.55 10.88 -7.72
CA GLN A 45 -13.84 10.86 -7.04
C GLN A 45 -13.92 9.62 -6.14
N VAL A 46 -14.06 9.83 -4.84
CA VAL A 46 -14.18 8.73 -3.87
C VAL A 46 -15.64 8.25 -3.84
N PRO A 47 -15.91 6.98 -4.19
CA PRO A 47 -17.26 6.44 -4.10
C PRO A 47 -17.68 6.21 -2.65
N SER A 48 -18.93 5.77 -2.43
CA SER A 48 -19.35 5.28 -1.12
C SER A 48 -18.53 4.04 -0.73
N LEU A 49 -17.94 4.05 0.46
CA LEU A 49 -17.11 2.96 1.03
C LEU A 49 -17.81 2.25 2.21
N ASN A 50 -19.15 2.30 2.25
CA ASN A 50 -19.94 1.76 3.37
C ASN A 50 -20.69 0.47 3.03
N ASP A 51 -20.46 -0.11 1.85
CA ASP A 51 -21.08 -1.36 1.45
C ASP A 51 -20.43 -2.55 2.20
N PRO A 52 -21.21 -3.36 2.94
CA PRO A 52 -20.69 -4.53 3.64
C PRO A 52 -20.01 -5.55 2.70
N GLN A 53 -20.50 -5.71 1.47
CA GLN A 53 -19.90 -6.62 0.50
C GLN A 53 -18.50 -6.15 0.07
N GLN A 54 -18.30 -4.84 -0.09
CA GLN A 54 -16.97 -4.28 -0.34
C GLN A 54 -15.99 -4.60 0.80
N LEU A 55 -16.46 -4.59 2.06
CA LEU A 55 -15.60 -4.92 3.20
C LEU A 55 -15.15 -6.38 3.18
N LEU A 56 -16.01 -7.30 2.80
CA LEU A 56 -15.67 -8.73 2.71
C LEU A 56 -14.69 -8.97 1.57
N THR A 57 -15.02 -8.54 0.35
CA THR A 57 -14.15 -8.70 -0.82
C THR A 57 -12.79 -8.01 -0.61
N GLY A 58 -12.81 -6.77 -0.11
CA GLY A 58 -11.59 -6.00 0.17
C GLY A 58 -10.75 -6.62 1.29
N GLY A 59 -11.39 -7.24 2.28
CA GLY A 59 -10.72 -7.94 3.38
C GLY A 59 -9.98 -9.18 2.90
N GLN A 60 -10.61 -9.99 2.06
CA GLN A 60 -9.99 -11.18 1.46
C GLN A 60 -8.77 -10.79 0.62
N ASP A 61 -8.92 -9.78 -0.25
CA ASP A 61 -7.84 -9.27 -1.08
C ASP A 61 -6.69 -8.69 -0.24
N TYR A 62 -7.02 -7.91 0.80
CA TYR A 62 -6.03 -7.37 1.73
C TYR A 62 -5.23 -8.50 2.40
N ASN A 63 -5.92 -9.50 2.91
CA ASN A 63 -5.26 -10.63 3.59
C ASN A 63 -4.35 -11.40 2.64
N ALA A 64 -4.79 -11.65 1.41
CA ALA A 64 -4.03 -12.41 0.43
C ALA A 64 -2.82 -11.65 -0.13
N MET A 65 -2.94 -10.33 -0.37
CA MET A 65 -1.98 -9.58 -1.16
C MET A 65 -1.24 -8.47 -0.40
N CYS A 66 -1.78 -7.98 0.71
CA CYS A 66 -1.27 -6.79 1.39
C CYS A 66 -0.71 -7.08 2.78
N SER A 67 -1.33 -8.02 3.52
CA SER A 67 -1.04 -8.27 4.94
C SER A 67 0.39 -8.72 5.20
N GLY A 68 1.03 -9.39 4.23
CA GLY A 68 2.43 -9.80 4.33
C GLY A 68 3.40 -8.63 4.52
N CYS A 69 3.11 -7.47 3.90
CA CYS A 69 3.91 -6.25 4.02
C CYS A 69 3.29 -5.23 4.97
N HIS A 70 1.97 -5.03 4.89
CA HIS A 70 1.27 -3.96 5.61
C HIS A 70 0.64 -4.40 6.94
N LEU A 71 0.85 -5.67 7.31
CA LEU A 71 0.50 -6.26 8.60
C LEU A 71 -1.02 -6.39 8.84
N GLN A 72 -1.37 -6.88 10.01
CA GLN A 72 -2.74 -7.11 10.47
C GLN A 72 -2.82 -6.80 11.97
N PRO A 73 -4.00 -6.70 12.59
CA PRO A 73 -4.12 -6.43 14.03
C PRO A 73 -3.25 -7.38 14.85
N ASN A 74 -2.61 -6.82 15.88
CA ASN A 74 -1.65 -7.50 16.78
C ASN A 74 -0.33 -7.96 16.14
N LYS A 75 -0.05 -7.67 14.88
CA LYS A 75 1.29 -7.86 14.29
C LYS A 75 2.05 -6.55 14.21
N ILE A 76 3.30 -6.56 14.67
CA ILE A 76 4.17 -5.38 14.67
C ILE A 76 5.21 -5.40 13.54
N ASN A 77 5.52 -6.58 12.99
CA ASN A 77 6.42 -6.75 11.86
C ASN A 77 6.18 -8.08 11.13
N SER A 78 6.83 -8.23 9.98
CA SER A 78 6.99 -9.47 9.23
C SER A 78 8.34 -9.45 8.52
N ASP A 79 8.81 -10.56 8.00
CA ASP A 79 10.07 -10.61 7.25
C ASP A 79 10.05 -9.65 6.05
N LEU A 80 8.91 -9.58 5.35
CA LEU A 80 8.74 -8.64 4.24
C LEU A 80 8.73 -7.18 4.71
N SER A 81 8.03 -6.86 5.81
CA SER A 81 7.99 -5.49 6.31
C SER A 81 9.35 -4.99 6.81
N LEU A 82 10.20 -5.89 7.32
CA LEU A 82 11.55 -5.57 7.78
C LEU A 82 12.56 -5.51 6.64
N GLY A 83 12.38 -6.33 5.59
CA GLY A 83 13.32 -6.44 4.47
C GLY A 83 13.12 -5.40 3.37
N LEU A 84 12.05 -4.60 3.40
CA LEU A 84 11.75 -3.59 2.39
C LEU A 84 12.22 -2.19 2.79
N TYR A 85 12.73 -1.46 1.80
CA TYR A 85 13.04 -0.04 1.97
C TYR A 85 12.48 0.80 0.80
N PRO A 86 11.71 1.88 1.07
CA PRO A 86 11.23 2.28 2.41
C PRO A 86 10.34 1.21 3.03
N GLN A 87 10.36 1.12 4.35
CA GLN A 87 9.55 0.14 5.07
C GLN A 87 8.06 0.41 4.86
N PRO A 88 7.26 -0.62 4.51
CA PRO A 88 5.81 -0.48 4.38
C PRO A 88 5.17 -0.02 5.69
N PRO A 89 4.22 0.92 5.66
CA PRO A 89 3.50 1.33 6.86
C PRO A 89 2.62 0.18 7.37
N ASN A 90 2.52 0.05 8.70
CA ASN A 90 1.53 -0.83 9.32
C ASN A 90 0.14 -0.19 9.22
N LEU A 91 -0.72 -0.74 8.34
CA LEU A 91 -2.06 -0.22 8.10
C LEU A 91 -3.09 -0.63 9.15
N SER A 92 -2.73 -1.53 10.09
CA SER A 92 -3.58 -1.86 11.24
C SER A 92 -3.49 -0.83 12.38
N LEU A 93 -2.62 0.16 12.27
CA LEU A 93 -2.49 1.24 13.24
C LEU A 93 -3.28 2.46 12.80
N GLU A 94 -3.79 3.21 13.78
CA GLU A 94 -4.43 4.49 13.50
C GLU A 94 -3.47 5.43 12.74
N PRO A 95 -3.94 6.04 11.64
CA PRO A 95 -3.11 6.98 10.90
C PRO A 95 -2.83 8.23 11.74
N THR A 96 -1.64 8.78 11.61
CA THR A 96 -1.28 10.05 12.24
C THR A 96 -2.30 11.13 11.85
N LYS A 97 -2.93 11.76 12.85
CA LYS A 97 -3.93 12.80 12.63
C LYS A 97 -3.39 13.93 11.74
N GLY A 98 -4.17 14.31 10.75
CA GLY A 98 -3.81 15.37 9.79
C GLY A 98 -2.82 14.96 8.72
N LEU A 99 -2.23 13.77 8.80
CA LEU A 99 -1.40 13.24 7.73
C LEU A 99 -2.30 12.93 6.51
N TYR A 100 -2.01 13.55 5.39
CA TYR A 100 -2.75 13.38 4.12
C TYR A 100 -4.18 13.96 4.08
N GLY A 101 -4.57 14.87 4.99
CA GLY A 101 -5.84 15.58 4.94
C GLY A 101 -7.02 14.82 5.56
N ASP A 102 -8.22 15.00 5.02
CA ASP A 102 -9.45 14.37 5.50
C ASP A 102 -9.59 12.89 5.05
N ALA A 103 -10.69 12.27 5.41
CA ALA A 103 -10.96 10.86 5.09
C ALA A 103 -11.02 10.61 3.58
N ASN A 104 -11.61 11.53 2.80
CA ASN A 104 -11.69 11.38 1.34
C ASN A 104 -10.32 11.52 0.69
N ALA A 105 -9.51 12.49 1.12
CA ALA A 105 -8.15 12.65 0.62
C ALA A 105 -7.27 11.42 0.92
N ARG A 106 -7.44 10.81 2.11
CA ARG A 106 -6.77 9.55 2.44
C ARG A 106 -7.26 8.37 1.58
N ALA A 107 -8.58 8.27 1.37
CA ALA A 107 -9.13 7.21 0.52
C ALA A 107 -8.64 7.33 -0.93
N ALA A 108 -8.67 8.53 -1.52
CA ALA A 108 -8.14 8.79 -2.85
C ALA A 108 -6.65 8.45 -2.96
N ARG A 109 -5.88 8.74 -1.91
CA ARG A 109 -4.46 8.41 -1.83
C ARG A 109 -4.21 6.89 -1.73
N HIS A 110 -4.97 6.17 -0.90
CA HIS A 110 -4.90 4.71 -0.83
C HIS A 110 -5.25 4.07 -2.16
N PHE A 111 -6.33 4.53 -2.82
CA PHE A 111 -6.70 4.08 -4.15
C PHE A 111 -5.55 4.26 -5.14
N TRP A 112 -4.94 5.45 -5.15
CA TRP A 112 -3.82 5.73 -6.04
C TRP A 112 -2.62 4.82 -5.78
N TYR A 113 -2.24 4.62 -4.49
CA TYR A 113 -1.13 3.73 -4.13
C TYR A 113 -1.37 2.29 -4.58
N ILE A 114 -2.57 1.76 -4.36
CA ILE A 114 -2.89 0.39 -4.75
C ILE A 114 -2.89 0.28 -6.28
N LYS A 115 -3.54 1.20 -6.96
CA LYS A 115 -3.67 1.16 -8.41
C LYS A 115 -2.33 1.28 -9.14
N HIS A 116 -1.47 2.21 -8.71
CA HIS A 116 -0.25 2.58 -9.44
C HIS A 116 1.04 2.06 -8.82
N GLY A 117 1.00 1.58 -7.58
CA GLY A 117 2.20 1.22 -6.85
C GLY A 117 3.13 2.40 -6.59
N ILE A 118 4.35 2.12 -6.14
CA ILE A 118 5.38 3.14 -5.92
C ILE A 118 6.68 2.67 -6.58
N LYS A 119 7.17 3.44 -7.56
CA LYS A 119 8.44 3.16 -8.24
C LYS A 119 9.60 3.02 -7.26
N ALA A 120 10.49 2.08 -7.53
CA ALA A 120 11.67 1.78 -6.73
C ALA A 120 11.34 1.45 -5.27
N SER A 121 10.16 0.85 -5.03
CA SER A 121 9.76 0.27 -3.75
C SER A 121 9.19 -1.13 -3.97
N GLY A 122 8.91 -1.86 -2.90
CA GLY A 122 8.24 -3.16 -2.97
C GLY A 122 6.73 -3.09 -3.21
N MET A 123 6.12 -1.90 -3.36
CA MET A 123 4.68 -1.75 -3.58
C MET A 123 4.31 -1.92 -5.06
N PRO A 124 3.66 -3.02 -5.46
CA PRO A 124 3.29 -3.29 -6.84
C PRO A 124 2.11 -2.43 -7.31
N ALA A 125 1.93 -2.32 -8.64
CA ALA A 125 0.81 -1.64 -9.28
C ALA A 125 -0.32 -2.64 -9.57
N TRP A 126 -1.30 -2.73 -8.69
CA TRP A 126 -2.41 -3.68 -8.81
C TRP A 126 -3.41 -3.32 -9.92
N GLY A 127 -3.47 -2.07 -10.35
CA GLY A 127 -4.34 -1.63 -11.45
C GLY A 127 -4.04 -2.28 -12.81
N LEU A 128 -2.95 -3.03 -12.94
CA LEU A 128 -2.65 -3.83 -14.13
C LEU A 128 -3.46 -5.13 -14.20
N THR A 129 -3.94 -5.63 -13.06
CA THR A 129 -4.61 -6.92 -12.91
C THR A 129 -5.94 -6.84 -12.19
N HIS A 130 -6.27 -5.71 -11.58
CA HIS A 130 -7.48 -5.51 -10.77
C HIS A 130 -8.28 -4.31 -11.28
N THR A 131 -9.60 -4.44 -11.27
CA THR A 131 -10.51 -3.34 -11.64
C THR A 131 -10.54 -2.26 -10.55
N ASP A 132 -11.01 -1.07 -10.91
CA ASP A 132 -11.14 0.04 -9.96
C ASP A 132 -12.12 -0.29 -8.83
N GLU A 133 -13.19 -1.02 -9.09
CA GLU A 133 -14.17 -1.47 -8.08
C GLU A 133 -13.52 -2.38 -7.04
N ARG A 134 -12.68 -3.32 -7.48
CA ARG A 134 -11.95 -4.21 -6.60
C ARG A 134 -10.92 -3.45 -5.75
N ILE A 135 -10.25 -2.47 -6.34
CA ILE A 135 -9.31 -1.60 -5.62
C ILE A 135 -10.07 -0.75 -4.58
N TRP A 136 -11.25 -0.21 -4.92
CA TRP A 136 -12.07 0.52 -3.96
C TRP A 136 -12.57 -0.35 -2.81
N ALA A 137 -12.84 -1.63 -3.04
CA ALA A 137 -13.17 -2.58 -1.99
C ALA A 137 -11.98 -2.74 -1.00
N MET A 138 -10.76 -2.87 -1.50
CA MET A 138 -9.55 -2.86 -0.64
C MET A 138 -9.42 -1.56 0.15
N VAL A 139 -9.68 -0.40 -0.48
CA VAL A 139 -9.66 0.90 0.22
C VAL A 139 -10.72 0.95 1.32
N ALA A 140 -11.94 0.47 1.07
CA ALA A 140 -13.01 0.41 2.07
C ALA A 140 -12.57 -0.41 3.29
N PHE A 141 -11.97 -1.57 3.08
CA PHE A 141 -11.43 -2.41 4.16
C PHE A 141 -10.30 -1.70 4.93
N ILE A 142 -9.32 -1.11 4.24
CA ILE A 142 -8.19 -0.40 4.86
C ILE A 142 -8.67 0.75 5.76
N GLN A 143 -9.76 1.45 5.40
CA GLN A 143 -10.34 2.50 6.25
C GLN A 143 -10.89 1.97 7.58
N LYS A 144 -11.29 0.70 7.64
CA LYS A 144 -11.81 0.05 8.84
C LYS A 144 -10.74 -0.70 9.63
N LEU A 145 -9.67 -1.11 8.98
CA LEU A 145 -8.64 -1.99 9.53
C LEU A 145 -8.08 -1.56 10.90
N PRO A 146 -7.78 -0.26 11.17
CA PRO A 146 -7.27 0.16 12.47
C PRO A 146 -8.25 -0.03 13.64
N MET A 147 -9.54 -0.19 13.34
CA MET A 147 -10.60 -0.35 14.35
C MET A 147 -10.97 -1.82 14.60
N LEU A 148 -10.41 -2.74 13.82
CA LEU A 148 -10.75 -4.16 13.91
C LEU A 148 -9.98 -4.85 15.03
N THR A 149 -10.69 -5.69 15.80
CA THR A 149 -10.02 -6.68 16.65
C THR A 149 -9.44 -7.81 15.79
N PRO A 150 -8.49 -8.61 16.31
CA PRO A 150 -7.97 -9.76 15.59
C PRO A 150 -9.07 -10.74 15.14
N GLU A 151 -10.08 -10.95 15.97
CA GLU A 151 -11.22 -11.84 15.67
C GLU A 151 -12.09 -11.27 14.54
N GLN A 152 -12.39 -9.97 14.57
CA GLN A 152 -13.12 -9.30 13.51
C GLN A 152 -12.35 -9.33 12.19
N TYR A 153 -11.02 -9.15 12.26
CA TYR A 153 -10.17 -9.28 11.08
C TYR A 153 -10.28 -10.67 10.46
N GLN A 154 -10.18 -11.74 11.27
CA GLN A 154 -10.30 -13.13 10.78
C GLN A 154 -11.64 -13.38 10.11
N ILE A 155 -12.75 -12.90 10.70
CA ILE A 155 -14.09 -13.05 10.12
C ILE A 155 -14.19 -12.35 8.76
N LEU A 156 -13.73 -11.09 8.67
CA LEU A 156 -13.85 -10.28 7.45
C LEU A 156 -12.89 -10.70 6.33
N THR A 157 -11.86 -11.49 6.66
CA THR A 157 -10.84 -11.93 5.69
C THR A 157 -10.92 -13.43 5.40
N ALA A 158 -11.90 -14.13 5.98
CA ALA A 158 -12.12 -15.53 5.69
C ALA A 158 -12.45 -15.75 4.21
N PRO A 159 -11.88 -16.77 3.55
CA PRO A 159 -12.27 -17.13 2.18
C PRO A 159 -13.78 -17.43 2.12
N GLU A 160 -14.43 -17.05 1.02
CA GLU A 160 -15.79 -17.51 0.77
C GLU A 160 -15.82 -19.05 0.63
N GLU A 161 -16.71 -19.69 1.34
CA GLU A 161 -16.91 -21.15 1.18
C GLU A 161 -17.33 -21.43 -0.26
N GLY A 162 -16.43 -22.01 -1.06
CA GLY A 162 -16.65 -22.32 -2.48
C GLY A 162 -15.63 -21.75 -3.47
N ALA A 163 -14.77 -20.83 -3.07
CA ALA A 163 -13.74 -20.27 -3.96
C ALA A 163 -12.48 -21.15 -4.10
N ALA A 164 -12.43 -22.30 -3.43
CA ALA A 164 -11.25 -23.17 -3.38
C ALA A 164 -11.03 -24.05 -4.63
N ASP A 165 -11.94 -24.09 -5.60
CA ASP A 165 -11.92 -25.04 -6.71
C ASP A 165 -11.87 -24.45 -8.12
N GLU A 166 -11.58 -23.16 -8.33
CA GLU A 166 -11.27 -22.68 -9.68
C GLU A 166 -9.77 -22.80 -9.95
N PRO A 167 -9.33 -23.73 -10.84
CA PRO A 167 -7.95 -23.79 -11.27
C PRO A 167 -7.62 -22.50 -12.02
N MET A 168 -6.48 -21.91 -11.67
CA MET A 168 -5.91 -20.74 -12.37
C MET A 168 -5.80 -21.04 -13.87
N ALA A 169 -6.84 -20.75 -14.61
CA ALA A 169 -6.85 -20.89 -16.06
C ALA A 169 -6.13 -19.70 -16.69
N GLY A 170 -4.94 -19.97 -17.23
CA GLY A 170 -4.31 -19.14 -18.25
C GLY A 170 -3.29 -18.13 -17.76
N MET A 171 -2.08 -18.60 -17.55
CA MET A 171 -0.89 -17.80 -17.89
C MET A 171 -0.41 -18.20 -19.29
#